data_2e2ab240270ffea6559151882ac45d40
#
_entry.id   2e2ab240270ffea6559151882ac45d40
#
_cell.length_a   1.000
_cell.length_b   1.000
_cell.length_c   1.000
_cell.angle_alpha   90.00
_cell.angle_beta   90.00
_cell.angle_gamma   90.00
#
_symmetry.space_group_name_H-M   'P 1'
#
loop_
_entity.id
_entity.type
_entity.pdbx_description
1 polymer ?
#
loop_
_entity_poly.entity_id
_entity_poly.type
_entity_poly.pdbx_seq_one_letter_code
_entity_poly.pdbx_strand_id
1 'polypeptide(L)'
;MPKIIAILNGKGGVGKTTTAVNLAANFAKKNKVLLIDADIQGSASWWFGRSQQGMGFDLSQETDPTLLSDLGKITGYDLVVVDTPPALRSEALVAVVAIADYLVLPTPPAAMDLAILVETVKEAVIPVGTPHRVLLTKVDTRSMGEALEAKNTLTRLGIPACNTFIRAYKAHERAALEGVAISQWRGSNAREAELDYRRAADELQRDWNWRK
;
A
#
# COMPACT_ATOMS: atom_id res chain seq x y z
N MET A 1 20.84 4.93 3.11
CA MET A 1 19.50 5.49 3.32
C MET A 1 18.49 4.42 2.88
N PRO A 2 17.41 4.18 3.64
CA PRO A 2 16.40 3.23 3.24
C PRO A 2 15.67 3.69 1.98
N LYS A 3 15.10 2.77 1.22
CA LYS A 3 14.11 3.09 0.20
C LYS A 3 12.76 3.37 0.85
N ILE A 4 11.99 4.31 0.31
CA ILE A 4 10.70 4.72 0.87
C ILE A 4 9.59 4.44 -0.13
N ILE A 5 8.63 3.60 0.28
CA ILE A 5 7.41 3.33 -0.48
C ILE A 5 6.21 3.91 0.28
N ALA A 6 5.45 4.80 -0.33
CA ALA A 6 4.23 5.32 0.27
C ALA A 6 2.98 4.67 -0.36
N ILE A 7 2.03 4.30 0.50
CA ILE A 7 0.74 3.75 0.12
C ILE A 7 -0.30 4.84 0.27
N LEU A 8 -0.82 5.38 -0.82
CA LEU A 8 -1.68 6.55 -0.78
C LEU A 8 -2.94 6.43 -1.66
N ASN A 9 -4.01 7.05 -1.21
CA ASN A 9 -5.22 7.36 -1.96
C ASN A 9 -6.05 8.36 -1.14
N GLY A 10 -6.63 9.37 -1.80
CA GLY A 10 -7.50 10.37 -1.16
C GLY A 10 -8.80 9.83 -0.60
N LYS A 11 -9.16 8.58 -0.90
CA LYS A 11 -10.37 7.93 -0.39
C LYS A 11 -10.06 7.01 0.79
N GLY A 12 -10.92 7.06 1.82
CA GLY A 12 -10.92 6.10 2.91
C GLY A 12 -11.44 4.72 2.48
N GLY A 13 -10.98 3.67 3.17
CA GLY A 13 -11.51 2.32 2.97
C GLY A 13 -11.10 1.59 1.68
N VAL A 14 -10.21 2.13 0.86
CA VAL A 14 -9.74 1.50 -0.40
C VAL A 14 -8.70 0.39 -0.19
N GLY A 15 -8.27 0.14 1.03
CA GLY A 15 -7.30 -0.90 1.37
C GLY A 15 -5.85 -0.40 1.51
N LYS A 16 -5.62 0.88 1.83
CA LYS A 16 -4.27 1.41 2.10
C LYS A 16 -3.55 0.61 3.18
N THR A 17 -4.09 0.60 4.39
CA THR A 17 -3.51 -0.13 5.54
C THR A 17 -3.32 -1.61 5.25
N THR A 18 -4.33 -2.27 4.65
CA THR A 18 -4.23 -3.68 4.27
C THR A 18 -3.08 -3.91 3.29
N THR A 19 -2.89 -3.00 2.34
CA THR A 19 -1.79 -3.05 1.37
C THR A 19 -0.45 -2.78 2.06
N ALA A 20 -0.35 -1.75 2.91
CA ALA A 20 0.87 -1.40 3.62
C ALA A 20 1.39 -2.57 4.48
N VAL A 21 0.53 -3.13 5.34
CA VAL A 21 0.87 -4.27 6.22
C VAL A 21 1.32 -5.49 5.41
N ASN A 22 0.57 -5.86 4.37
CA ASN A 22 0.88 -7.08 3.61
C ASN A 22 2.06 -6.93 2.66
N LEU A 23 2.32 -5.74 2.11
CA LEU A 23 3.55 -5.46 1.37
C LEU A 23 4.76 -5.43 2.30
N ALA A 24 4.67 -4.77 3.47
CA ALA A 24 5.73 -4.77 4.48
C ALA A 24 6.12 -6.20 4.88
N ALA A 25 5.14 -7.07 5.19
CA ALA A 25 5.38 -8.47 5.53
C ALA A 25 6.01 -9.28 4.38
N ASN A 26 5.65 -8.99 3.11
CA ASN A 26 6.27 -9.66 1.96
C ASN A 26 7.72 -9.20 1.74
N PHE A 27 7.98 -7.89 1.83
CA PHE A 27 9.32 -7.33 1.66
C PHE A 27 10.26 -7.73 2.82
N ALA A 28 9.72 -7.87 4.03
CA ALA A 28 10.46 -8.29 5.22
C ALA A 28 11.07 -9.70 5.11
N LYS A 29 10.62 -10.52 4.16
CA LYS A 29 11.24 -11.83 3.87
C LYS A 29 12.71 -11.72 3.40
N LYS A 30 13.12 -10.55 2.89
CA LYS A 30 14.45 -10.33 2.28
C LYS A 30 15.12 -9.02 2.72
N ASN A 31 14.41 -8.14 3.42
CA ASN A 31 14.87 -6.81 3.81
C ASN A 31 14.54 -6.56 5.28
N LYS A 32 15.28 -5.66 5.92
CA LYS A 32 14.85 -5.10 7.20
C LYS A 32 13.88 -3.96 6.94
N VAL A 33 12.60 -4.15 7.30
CA VAL A 33 11.49 -3.24 6.94
C VAL A 33 10.96 -2.54 8.18
N LEU A 34 10.72 -1.23 8.04
CA LEU A 34 9.96 -0.42 8.98
C LEU A 34 8.64 -0.02 8.31
N LEU A 35 7.51 -0.27 8.95
CA LEU A 35 6.21 0.28 8.59
C LEU A 35 5.94 1.53 9.42
N ILE A 36 5.69 2.66 8.76
CA ILE A 36 5.25 3.90 9.41
C ILE A 36 3.74 4.04 9.23
N ASP A 37 3.02 4.14 10.34
CA ASP A 37 1.61 4.50 10.36
C ASP A 37 1.50 6.04 10.46
N ALA A 38 1.28 6.70 9.32
CA ALA A 38 1.16 8.16 9.24
C ALA A 38 -0.29 8.64 9.30
N ASP A 39 -1.25 7.73 9.53
CA ASP A 39 -2.65 8.08 9.75
C ASP A 39 -2.93 8.25 11.25
N ILE A 40 -3.49 9.40 11.64
CA ILE A 40 -3.90 9.67 13.03
C ILE A 40 -4.92 8.64 13.56
N GLN A 41 -5.65 7.97 12.66
CA GLN A 41 -6.57 6.89 13.03
C GLN A 41 -5.84 5.63 13.53
N GLY A 42 -4.54 5.49 13.24
CA GLY A 42 -3.71 4.42 13.78
C GLY A 42 -4.13 3.02 13.34
N SER A 43 -4.63 2.85 12.12
CA SER A 43 -5.17 1.56 11.67
C SER A 43 -4.10 0.48 11.55
N ALA A 44 -2.89 0.82 11.07
CA ALA A 44 -1.78 -0.11 11.01
C ALA A 44 -1.24 -0.42 12.42
N SER A 45 -1.17 0.58 13.28
CA SER A 45 -0.78 0.46 14.69
C SER A 45 -1.74 -0.45 15.48
N TRP A 46 -3.06 -0.26 15.25
CA TRP A 46 -4.08 -1.12 15.84
C TRP A 46 -3.93 -2.58 15.40
N TRP A 47 -3.69 -2.82 14.10
CA TRP A 47 -3.47 -4.17 13.57
C TRP A 47 -2.21 -4.79 14.18
N PHE A 48 -1.10 -4.08 14.16
CA PHE A 48 0.19 -4.55 14.67
C PHE A 48 0.16 -4.82 16.18
N GLY A 49 -0.51 -3.98 16.97
CA GLY A 49 -0.65 -4.13 18.42
C GLY A 49 -1.39 -5.41 18.86
N ARG A 50 -2.11 -6.07 17.94
CA ARG A 50 -2.76 -7.38 18.20
C ARG A 50 -1.85 -8.56 17.91
N SER A 51 -0.68 -8.33 17.33
CA SER A 51 0.23 -9.40 16.94
C SER A 51 0.92 -10.01 18.14
N GLN A 52 0.78 -11.32 18.31
CA GLN A 52 1.47 -12.09 19.35
C GLN A 52 2.84 -12.62 18.87
N GLN A 53 3.02 -12.78 17.57
CA GLN A 53 4.20 -13.44 16.97
C GLN A 53 5.07 -12.48 16.15
N GLY A 54 4.63 -11.20 16.01
CA GLY A 54 5.21 -10.28 15.07
C GLY A 54 4.86 -10.62 13.61
N MET A 55 5.07 -9.68 12.71
CA MET A 55 4.77 -9.84 11.27
C MET A 55 6.03 -9.79 10.39
N GLY A 56 7.20 -9.86 11.02
CA GLY A 56 8.50 -9.86 10.34
C GLY A 56 9.05 -8.48 10.01
N PHE A 57 8.35 -7.40 10.38
CA PHE A 57 8.76 -6.01 10.24
C PHE A 57 8.54 -5.25 11.54
N ASP A 58 9.21 -4.13 11.70
CA ASP A 58 8.98 -3.20 12.82
C ASP A 58 7.93 -2.15 12.43
N LEU A 59 7.18 -1.61 13.41
CA LEU A 59 6.21 -0.55 13.20
C LEU A 59 6.47 0.63 14.12
N SER A 60 6.31 1.85 13.59
CA SER A 60 6.23 3.08 14.35
C SER A 60 5.04 3.90 13.87
N GLN A 61 4.34 4.57 14.80
CA GLN A 61 3.35 5.57 14.45
C GLN A 61 4.03 6.93 14.44
N GLU A 62 3.87 7.68 13.35
CA GLU A 62 4.43 9.03 13.22
C GLU A 62 3.51 9.87 12.34
N THR A 63 3.03 10.99 12.87
CA THR A 63 2.12 11.91 12.18
C THR A 63 2.65 13.33 12.03
N ASP A 64 3.82 13.63 12.65
CA ASP A 64 4.47 14.93 12.53
C ASP A 64 5.10 15.07 11.13
N PRO A 65 4.69 16.05 10.31
CA PRO A 65 5.21 16.25 8.96
C PRO A 65 6.72 16.46 8.91
N THR A 66 7.28 17.09 9.95
CA THR A 66 8.73 17.35 10.04
C THR A 66 9.49 16.04 10.18
N LEU A 67 9.04 15.18 11.09
CA LEU A 67 9.66 13.86 11.30
C LEU A 67 9.43 12.94 10.10
N LEU A 68 8.26 13.00 9.48
CA LEU A 68 7.97 12.26 8.24
C LEU A 68 8.88 12.68 7.09
N SER A 69 9.21 13.96 6.94
CA SER A 69 10.14 14.43 5.90
C SER A 69 11.59 13.93 6.11
N ASP A 70 11.93 13.52 7.32
CA ASP A 70 13.24 13.02 7.71
C ASP A 70 13.40 11.48 7.65
N LEU A 71 12.35 10.75 7.19
CA LEU A 71 12.39 9.27 7.10
C LEU A 71 13.59 8.74 6.31
N GLY A 72 14.07 9.49 5.32
CA GLY A 72 15.28 9.13 4.57
C GLY A 72 16.56 9.09 5.41
N LYS A 73 16.59 9.71 6.59
CA LYS A 73 17.75 9.73 7.51
C LYS A 73 17.77 8.54 8.47
N ILE A 74 16.70 7.76 8.52
CA ILE A 74 16.60 6.57 9.38
C ILE A 74 17.69 5.57 8.98
N THR A 75 18.35 5.01 9.98
CA THR A 75 19.37 3.97 9.79
C THR A 75 18.92 2.63 10.33
N GLY A 76 19.54 1.55 9.84
CA GLY A 76 19.23 0.20 10.31
C GLY A 76 18.04 -0.47 9.61
N TYR A 77 17.44 0.16 8.59
CA TYR A 77 16.42 -0.42 7.73
C TYR A 77 16.82 -0.30 6.25
N ASP A 78 16.43 -1.30 5.46
CA ASP A 78 16.62 -1.31 4.00
C ASP A 78 15.45 -0.62 3.30
N LEU A 79 14.25 -0.73 3.89
CA LEU A 79 13.01 -0.27 3.34
C LEU A 79 12.09 0.33 4.41
N VAL A 80 11.48 1.46 4.09
CA VAL A 80 10.39 2.07 4.86
C VAL A 80 9.12 2.00 4.02
N VAL A 81 8.06 1.41 4.55
CA VAL A 81 6.71 1.45 3.98
C VAL A 81 5.89 2.45 4.78
N VAL A 82 5.17 3.36 4.12
CA VAL A 82 4.37 4.37 4.82
C VAL A 82 2.89 4.18 4.48
N ASP A 83 2.06 3.93 5.49
CA ASP A 83 0.60 3.96 5.40
C ASP A 83 0.12 5.39 5.62
N THR A 84 -0.49 6.02 4.61
CA THR A 84 -0.83 7.43 4.65
C THR A 84 -2.31 7.69 4.96
N PRO A 85 -2.65 8.88 5.54
CA PRO A 85 -4.02 9.26 5.74
C PRO A 85 -4.79 9.46 4.42
N PRO A 86 -6.14 9.39 4.44
CA PRO A 86 -6.97 9.59 3.24
C PRO A 86 -7.15 11.06 2.83
N ALA A 87 -6.44 11.99 3.46
CA ALA A 87 -6.59 13.43 3.22
C ALA A 87 -5.47 13.93 2.29
N LEU A 88 -5.78 14.21 1.02
CA LEU A 88 -4.79 14.61 -0.01
C LEU A 88 -4.00 15.87 0.35
N ARG A 89 -4.59 16.77 1.14
CA ARG A 89 -3.96 18.04 1.54
C ARG A 89 -3.43 18.03 2.97
N SER A 90 -3.35 16.87 3.62
CA SER A 90 -2.71 16.80 4.93
C SER A 90 -1.21 17.03 4.79
N GLU A 91 -0.64 17.78 5.72
CA GLU A 91 0.82 18.04 5.75
C GLU A 91 1.62 16.74 5.84
N ALA A 92 1.11 15.76 6.59
CA ALA A 92 1.71 14.43 6.67
C ALA A 92 1.81 13.74 5.30
N LEU A 93 0.73 13.74 4.49
CA LEU A 93 0.77 13.15 3.15
C LEU A 93 1.73 13.90 2.24
N VAL A 94 1.70 15.23 2.25
CA VAL A 94 2.60 16.08 1.43
C VAL A 94 4.06 15.79 1.77
N ALA A 95 4.40 15.72 3.06
CA ALA A 95 5.75 15.41 3.52
C ALA A 95 6.22 14.02 3.03
N VAL A 96 5.37 13.01 3.16
CA VAL A 96 5.71 11.64 2.74
C VAL A 96 5.87 11.53 1.22
N VAL A 97 4.96 12.12 0.44
CA VAL A 97 5.02 12.04 -1.04
C VAL A 97 6.25 12.74 -1.59
N ALA A 98 6.70 13.83 -0.96
CA ALA A 98 7.89 14.57 -1.38
C ALA A 98 9.19 13.77 -1.27
N ILE A 99 9.25 12.80 -0.36
CA ILE A 99 10.46 12.00 -0.09
C ILE A 99 10.36 10.54 -0.55
N ALA A 100 9.19 10.10 -1.02
CA ALA A 100 8.98 8.73 -1.44
C ALA A 100 9.75 8.39 -2.73
N ASP A 101 10.43 7.26 -2.75
CA ASP A 101 11.06 6.72 -3.95
C ASP A 101 10.03 6.07 -4.88
N TYR A 102 8.92 5.59 -4.33
CA TYR A 102 7.87 4.91 -5.08
C TYR A 102 6.50 5.04 -4.40
N LEU A 103 5.44 5.15 -5.20
CA LEU A 103 4.07 5.26 -4.71
C LEU A 103 3.22 4.07 -5.17
N VAL A 104 2.45 3.52 -4.25
CA VAL A 104 1.44 2.50 -4.54
C VAL A 104 0.07 3.06 -4.22
N LEU A 105 -0.84 3.02 -5.21
CA LEU A 105 -2.18 3.59 -5.10
C LEU A 105 -3.24 2.48 -5.12
N PRO A 106 -3.61 1.93 -3.95
CA PRO A 106 -4.68 0.93 -3.87
C PRO A 106 -6.04 1.59 -4.16
N THR A 107 -6.87 0.93 -5.00
CA THR A 107 -8.23 1.38 -5.31
C THR A 107 -9.12 0.21 -5.73
N PRO A 108 -10.40 0.18 -5.34
CA PRO A 108 -11.39 -0.70 -5.96
C PRO A 108 -11.61 -0.36 -7.44
N PRO A 109 -12.10 -1.30 -8.27
CA PRO A 109 -12.35 -1.06 -9.69
C PRO A 109 -13.60 -0.23 -9.98
N ALA A 110 -14.42 0.11 -8.98
CA ALA A 110 -15.66 0.84 -9.15
C ALA A 110 -15.43 2.27 -9.68
N ALA A 111 -16.31 2.74 -10.55
CA ALA A 111 -16.18 4.02 -11.26
C ALA A 111 -15.93 5.22 -10.34
N MET A 112 -16.65 5.31 -9.21
CA MET A 112 -16.49 6.38 -8.23
C MET A 112 -15.11 6.33 -7.52
N ASP A 113 -14.56 5.13 -7.31
CA ASP A 113 -13.21 4.97 -6.73
C ASP A 113 -12.14 5.38 -7.72
N LEU A 114 -12.31 5.02 -8.99
CA LEU A 114 -11.40 5.43 -10.07
C LEU A 114 -11.41 6.94 -10.29
N ALA A 115 -12.57 7.61 -10.19
CA ALA A 115 -12.65 9.07 -10.31
C ALA A 115 -11.80 9.76 -9.22
N ILE A 116 -11.91 9.33 -7.96
CA ILE A 116 -11.13 9.87 -6.84
C ILE A 116 -9.64 9.50 -6.99
N LEU A 117 -9.33 8.31 -7.51
CA LEU A 117 -7.96 7.94 -7.80
C LEU A 117 -7.32 8.87 -8.85
N VAL A 118 -8.03 9.16 -9.95
CA VAL A 118 -7.55 10.08 -10.98
C VAL A 118 -7.28 11.47 -10.40
N GLU A 119 -8.14 11.97 -9.52
CA GLU A 119 -7.92 13.21 -8.78
C GLU A 119 -6.67 13.11 -7.88
N THR A 120 -6.53 12.01 -7.14
CA THR A 120 -5.33 11.73 -6.33
C THR A 120 -4.05 11.78 -7.15
N VAL A 121 -4.05 11.16 -8.35
CA VAL A 121 -2.88 11.18 -9.24
C VAL A 121 -2.58 12.59 -9.71
N LYS A 122 -3.59 13.37 -10.09
CA LYS A 122 -3.42 14.76 -10.56
C LYS A 122 -2.91 15.68 -9.45
N GLU A 123 -3.44 15.58 -8.24
CA GLU A 123 -3.13 16.50 -7.15
C GLU A 123 -1.86 16.13 -6.39
N ALA A 124 -1.59 14.85 -6.16
CA ALA A 124 -0.51 14.41 -5.28
C ALA A 124 0.66 13.73 -6.00
N VAL A 125 0.44 13.09 -7.15
CA VAL A 125 1.49 12.29 -7.80
C VAL A 125 2.18 13.04 -8.93
N ILE A 126 1.40 13.61 -9.85
CA ILE A 126 1.94 14.33 -11.02
C ILE A 126 2.89 15.48 -10.62
N PRO A 127 2.55 16.33 -9.61
CA PRO A 127 3.41 17.46 -9.25
C PRO A 127 4.81 17.07 -8.77
N VAL A 128 4.97 15.89 -8.17
CA VAL A 128 6.27 15.41 -7.67
C VAL A 128 6.98 14.50 -8.67
N GLY A 129 6.27 13.92 -9.64
CA GLY A 129 6.84 13.05 -10.65
C GLY A 129 7.36 11.71 -10.13
N THR A 130 7.00 11.33 -8.90
CA THR A 130 7.45 10.07 -8.29
C THR A 130 6.90 8.87 -9.06
N PRO A 131 7.72 7.85 -9.35
CA PRO A 131 7.28 6.60 -9.95
C PRO A 131 6.16 5.96 -9.14
N HIS A 132 5.11 5.49 -9.82
CA HIS A 132 3.95 4.95 -9.13
C HIS A 132 3.27 3.84 -9.91
N ARG A 133 2.46 3.05 -9.20
CA ARG A 133 1.50 2.11 -9.78
C ARG A 133 0.20 2.06 -8.99
N VAL A 134 -0.88 1.94 -9.73
CA VAL A 134 -2.20 1.64 -9.15
C VAL A 134 -2.29 0.13 -8.89
N LEU A 135 -2.74 -0.24 -7.70
CA LEU A 135 -3.05 -1.62 -7.33
C LEU A 135 -4.57 -1.76 -7.17
N LEU A 136 -5.22 -2.48 -8.08
CA LEU A 136 -6.64 -2.74 -7.97
C LEU A 136 -6.90 -3.70 -6.81
N THR A 137 -7.70 -3.24 -5.85
CA THR A 137 -8.04 -3.93 -4.59
C THR A 137 -9.52 -4.24 -4.51
N LYS A 138 -9.92 -5.10 -3.57
CA LYS A 138 -11.33 -5.46 -3.36
C LYS A 138 -12.02 -5.96 -4.63
N VAL A 139 -11.28 -6.62 -5.51
CA VAL A 139 -11.82 -7.17 -6.76
C VAL A 139 -12.70 -8.37 -6.44
N ASP A 140 -13.97 -8.31 -6.82
CA ASP A 140 -14.88 -9.45 -6.71
C ASP A 140 -14.45 -10.55 -7.70
N THR A 141 -14.26 -11.76 -7.19
CA THR A 141 -13.84 -12.91 -8.00
C THR A 141 -14.88 -13.29 -9.07
N ARG A 142 -16.14 -12.86 -8.91
CA ARG A 142 -17.23 -13.10 -9.86
C ARG A 142 -17.27 -12.04 -10.97
N SER A 143 -16.62 -10.90 -10.78
CA SER A 143 -16.64 -9.73 -11.68
C SER A 143 -15.23 -9.31 -12.11
N MET A 144 -14.37 -10.27 -12.43
CA MET A 144 -12.99 -9.99 -12.87
C MET A 144 -12.93 -9.10 -14.12
N GLY A 145 -13.97 -9.12 -14.97
CA GLY A 145 -14.09 -8.25 -16.14
C GLY A 145 -14.06 -6.77 -15.76
N GLU A 146 -14.70 -6.36 -14.67
CA GLU A 146 -14.70 -4.98 -14.18
C GLU A 146 -13.28 -4.50 -13.82
N ALA A 147 -12.49 -5.36 -13.21
CA ALA A 147 -11.11 -5.04 -12.90
C ALA A 147 -10.24 -4.87 -14.15
N LEU A 148 -10.47 -5.68 -15.19
CA LEU A 148 -9.79 -5.54 -16.47
C LEU A 148 -10.20 -4.24 -17.19
N GLU A 149 -11.49 -3.89 -17.18
CA GLU A 149 -11.99 -2.61 -17.73
C GLU A 149 -11.39 -1.40 -16.97
N ALA A 150 -11.36 -1.45 -15.66
CA ALA A 150 -10.74 -0.44 -14.82
C ALA A 150 -9.27 -0.25 -15.18
N LYS A 151 -8.50 -1.35 -15.29
CA LYS A 151 -7.11 -1.33 -15.70
C LYS A 151 -6.94 -0.73 -17.10
N ASN A 152 -7.76 -1.13 -18.07
CA ASN A 152 -7.72 -0.59 -19.44
C ASN A 152 -8.04 0.92 -19.46
N THR A 153 -8.96 1.36 -18.60
CA THR A 153 -9.30 2.77 -18.45
C THR A 153 -8.12 3.57 -17.90
N LEU A 154 -7.45 3.06 -16.84
CA LEU A 154 -6.25 3.69 -16.30
C LEU A 154 -5.13 3.75 -17.34
N THR A 155 -4.93 2.69 -18.10
CA THR A 155 -3.92 2.66 -19.18
C THR A 155 -4.20 3.73 -20.25
N ARG A 156 -5.47 3.90 -20.67
CA ARG A 156 -5.88 4.95 -21.61
C ARG A 156 -5.65 6.36 -21.08
N LEU A 157 -5.70 6.55 -19.78
CA LEU A 157 -5.40 7.81 -19.10
C LEU A 157 -3.89 8.01 -18.83
N GLY A 158 -3.04 7.06 -19.25
CA GLY A 158 -1.60 7.10 -18.99
C GLY A 158 -1.22 6.82 -17.53
N ILE A 159 -2.14 6.27 -16.74
CA ILE A 159 -1.90 5.93 -15.33
C ILE A 159 -1.47 4.46 -15.24
N PRO A 160 -0.24 4.15 -14.83
CA PRO A 160 0.26 2.78 -14.79
C PRO A 160 -0.41 1.99 -13.68
N ALA A 161 -0.92 0.80 -14.00
CA ALA A 161 -1.52 -0.12 -13.05
C ALA A 161 -0.78 -1.46 -13.02
N CYS A 162 -0.83 -2.15 -11.87
CA CYS A 162 -0.34 -3.50 -11.73
C CYS A 162 -1.13 -4.49 -12.60
N ASN A 163 -0.46 -5.57 -13.02
CA ASN A 163 -1.14 -6.71 -13.62
C ASN A 163 -1.87 -7.56 -12.59
N THR A 164 -1.35 -7.55 -11.37
CA THR A 164 -1.91 -8.26 -10.23
C THR A 164 -3.08 -7.49 -9.62
N PHE A 165 -4.13 -8.21 -9.23
CA PHE A 165 -5.28 -7.69 -8.50
C PHE A 165 -5.33 -8.30 -7.10
N ILE A 166 -5.80 -7.53 -6.11
CA ILE A 166 -6.09 -8.03 -4.75
C ILE A 166 -7.58 -8.32 -4.65
N ARG A 167 -7.91 -9.60 -4.57
CA ARG A 167 -9.30 -10.07 -4.53
C ARG A 167 -9.96 -9.81 -3.18
N ALA A 168 -11.28 -9.62 -3.19
CA ALA A 168 -12.11 -9.30 -2.03
C ALA A 168 -12.38 -10.55 -1.16
N TYR A 169 -11.36 -11.05 -0.47
CA TYR A 169 -11.52 -12.15 0.47
C TYR A 169 -11.71 -11.65 1.90
N LYS A 170 -12.63 -12.26 2.64
CA LYS A 170 -12.76 -12.05 4.10
C LYS A 170 -11.51 -12.42 4.87
N ALA A 171 -10.60 -13.17 4.27
CA ALA A 171 -9.30 -13.51 4.80
C ALA A 171 -8.53 -12.26 5.27
N HIS A 172 -8.59 -11.15 4.54
CA HIS A 172 -7.91 -9.91 4.90
C HIS A 172 -8.45 -9.31 6.21
N GLU A 173 -9.77 -9.29 6.38
CA GLU A 173 -10.41 -8.81 7.62
C GLU A 173 -10.07 -9.70 8.81
N ARG A 174 -10.08 -11.03 8.60
CA ARG A 174 -9.75 -12.00 9.64
C ARG A 174 -8.29 -11.91 10.06
N ALA A 175 -7.37 -11.79 9.11
CA ALA A 175 -5.96 -11.58 9.40
C ALA A 175 -5.73 -10.32 10.24
N ALA A 176 -6.42 -9.22 9.92
CA ALA A 176 -6.34 -7.99 10.70
C ALA A 176 -6.87 -8.16 12.13
N LEU A 177 -7.99 -8.86 12.31
CA LEU A 177 -8.56 -9.13 13.63
C LEU A 177 -7.65 -10.02 14.50
N GLU A 178 -6.92 -10.94 13.88
CA GLU A 178 -5.98 -11.83 14.56
C GLU A 178 -4.58 -11.21 14.76
N GLY A 179 -4.33 -10.00 14.22
CA GLY A 179 -3.03 -9.34 14.36
C GLY A 179 -1.91 -10.03 13.58
N VAL A 180 -2.21 -10.61 12.42
CA VAL A 180 -1.24 -11.32 11.58
C VAL A 180 -1.27 -10.80 10.14
N ALA A 181 -0.13 -10.87 9.43
CA ALA A 181 -0.14 -10.64 7.99
C ALA A 181 -0.88 -11.78 7.27
N ILE A 182 -1.39 -11.54 6.06
CA ILE A 182 -2.12 -12.55 5.29
C ILE A 182 -1.26 -13.80 5.00
N SER A 183 0.05 -13.67 4.93
CA SER A 183 0.99 -14.78 4.77
C SER A 183 1.04 -15.73 5.99
N GLN A 184 0.65 -15.24 7.17
CA GLN A 184 0.63 -15.99 8.42
C GLN A 184 -0.76 -16.54 8.74
N TRP A 185 -1.81 -15.90 8.20
CA TRP A 185 -3.18 -16.30 8.47
C TRP A 185 -3.51 -17.67 7.86
N ARG A 186 -4.38 -18.44 8.56
CA ARG A 186 -4.83 -19.77 8.13
C ARG A 186 -6.35 -19.80 8.15
N GLY A 187 -6.94 -20.28 7.04
CA GLY A 187 -8.40 -20.36 6.88
C GLY A 187 -8.82 -20.33 5.43
N SER A 188 -10.11 -20.11 5.20
CA SER A 188 -10.69 -20.05 3.85
C SER A 188 -10.05 -18.96 2.99
N ASN A 189 -9.60 -19.29 1.79
CA ASN A 189 -8.94 -18.40 0.82
C ASN A 189 -7.60 -17.78 1.33
N ALA A 190 -6.99 -18.35 2.38
CA ALA A 190 -5.71 -17.87 2.91
C ALA A 190 -4.61 -17.86 1.85
N ARG A 191 -4.48 -18.97 1.14
CA ARG A 191 -3.46 -19.17 0.10
C ARG A 191 -3.65 -18.23 -1.09
N GLU A 192 -4.88 -18.06 -1.52
CA GLU A 192 -5.23 -17.17 -2.65
C GLU A 192 -4.95 -15.71 -2.29
N ALA A 193 -5.34 -15.30 -1.09
CA ALA A 193 -5.12 -13.93 -0.60
C ALA A 193 -3.63 -13.63 -0.38
N GLU A 194 -2.86 -14.60 0.16
CA GLU A 194 -1.40 -14.50 0.25
C GLU A 194 -0.76 -14.38 -1.13
N LEU A 195 -1.20 -15.21 -2.07
CA LEU A 195 -0.66 -15.24 -3.43
C LEU A 195 -0.86 -13.89 -4.15
N ASP A 196 -2.00 -13.23 -3.95
CA ASP A 196 -2.27 -11.92 -4.54
C ASP A 196 -1.24 -10.90 -4.06
N TYR A 197 -1.02 -10.77 -2.74
CA TYR A 197 -0.03 -9.83 -2.21
C TYR A 197 1.42 -10.21 -2.53
N ARG A 198 1.74 -11.50 -2.59
CA ARG A 198 3.08 -11.95 -3.02
C ARG A 198 3.36 -11.54 -4.46
N ARG A 199 2.40 -11.77 -5.38
CA ARG A 199 2.53 -11.35 -6.78
C ARG A 199 2.61 -9.84 -6.94
N ALA A 200 1.81 -9.09 -6.18
CA ALA A 200 1.87 -7.63 -6.17
C ALA A 200 3.24 -7.15 -5.68
N ALA A 201 3.76 -7.69 -4.59
CA ALA A 201 5.09 -7.34 -4.08
C ALA A 201 6.20 -7.66 -5.09
N ASP A 202 6.15 -8.84 -5.73
CA ASP A 202 7.12 -9.24 -6.76
C ASP A 202 7.04 -8.33 -8.01
N GLU A 203 5.84 -7.89 -8.41
CA GLU A 203 5.63 -6.99 -9.54
C GLU A 203 6.19 -5.59 -9.23
N LEU A 204 5.84 -5.03 -8.07
CA LEU A 204 6.31 -3.73 -7.61
C LEU A 204 7.84 -3.71 -7.45
N GLN A 205 8.43 -4.78 -6.90
CA GLN A 205 9.88 -4.88 -6.72
C GLN A 205 10.62 -4.92 -8.06
N ARG A 206 10.07 -5.59 -9.07
CA ARG A 206 10.65 -5.59 -10.42
C ARG A 206 10.58 -4.20 -11.04
N ASP A 207 9.43 -3.52 -11.00
CA ASP A 207 9.25 -2.19 -11.56
C ASP A 207 10.19 -1.16 -10.92
N TRP A 208 10.36 -1.23 -9.64
CA TRP A 208 11.26 -0.36 -8.87
C TRP A 208 12.75 -0.65 -9.13
N ASN A 209 13.18 -1.92 -9.25
CA ASN A 209 14.57 -2.27 -9.54
C ASN A 209 15.00 -1.92 -10.98
N TRP A 210 14.07 -1.86 -11.93
CA TRP A 210 14.32 -1.44 -13.30
C TRP A 210 14.61 0.07 -13.43
N ARG A 211 14.27 0.86 -12.40
CA ARG A 211 14.43 2.32 -12.38
C ARG A 211 15.73 2.79 -11.69
N LYS A 212 16.63 1.85 -11.41
CA LYS A 212 18.01 2.13 -11.01
C LYS A 212 18.86 2.26 -12.26
#